data_7d3b4cf80e1de88a32c984e173d19afb
#
_entry.id   7d3b4cf80e1de88a32c984e173d19afb
#
_cell.length_a   1.000
_cell.length_b   1.000
_cell.length_c   1.000
_cell.angle_alpha   90.00
_cell.angle_beta   90.00
_cell.angle_gamma   90.00
#
_symmetry.space_group_name_H-M   'P 1'
#
loop_
_entity.id
_entity.type
_entity.pdbx_description
1 polymer ?
#
loop_
_entity_poly.entity_id
_entity_poly.type
_entity_poly.pdbx_seq_one_letter_code
_entity_poly.pdbx_strand_id
1 'polypeptide(L)'
;MAKTIIVSNRLPVKLNIENNQLSLQVSEGGLATGLGSIYKQDGNIWIGWPGIELEQQDQKIAAQALLAEENLVPVFLSEQEIQKYYEGFSNEVLWPVFHYMPTYALFEKEYWAYYKSVNEKFRDAILGLIEPGDTIWIHDYQLLLLPQLIRDVTPDATIAFFQHIPFPSFEIFRLIPWRSEIIAGMLGADLIGFHTYDDVR
;
A
#
# COMPACT_ATOMS: atom_id res chain seq x y z
N MET A 1 -19.61 12.22 8.54
CA MET A 1 -18.78 13.24 7.85
C MET A 1 -17.85 12.47 6.93
N ALA A 2 -17.56 13.02 5.74
CA ALA A 2 -16.60 12.42 4.83
C ALA A 2 -15.22 12.30 5.52
N LYS A 3 -14.58 11.14 5.42
CA LYS A 3 -13.28 10.85 6.02
C LYS A 3 -12.22 10.63 4.93
N THR A 4 -10.95 10.70 5.32
CA THR A 4 -9.84 10.28 4.48
C THR A 4 -9.39 8.88 4.91
N ILE A 5 -9.35 7.95 3.96
CA ILE A 5 -8.79 6.61 4.11
C ILE A 5 -7.39 6.63 3.54
N ILE A 6 -6.37 6.70 4.40
CA ILE A 6 -4.97 6.63 4.01
C ILE A 6 -4.60 5.16 3.82
N VAL A 7 -3.94 4.85 2.73
CA VAL A 7 -3.53 3.47 2.40
C VAL A 7 -2.05 3.43 2.05
N SER A 8 -1.28 2.65 2.77
CA SER A 8 0.15 2.43 2.47
C SER A 8 0.54 0.99 2.75
N ASN A 9 1.67 0.55 2.21
CA ASN A 9 2.15 -0.82 2.43
C ASN A 9 2.25 -1.17 3.94
N ARG A 10 2.77 -0.25 4.76
CA ARG A 10 2.89 -0.45 6.23
C ARG A 10 2.05 0.56 6.99
N LEU A 11 1.51 0.13 8.12
CA LEU A 11 0.92 1.02 9.12
C LEU A 11 1.99 1.95 9.72
N PRO A 12 1.59 3.12 10.28
CA PRO A 12 2.50 4.02 11.01
C PRO A 12 2.99 3.45 12.35
N VAL A 13 2.54 2.25 12.69
CA VAL A 13 2.95 1.49 13.87
C VAL A 13 3.35 0.09 13.46
N LYS A 14 4.23 -0.53 14.25
CA LYS A 14 4.59 -1.94 14.16
C LYS A 14 3.98 -2.68 15.32
N LEU A 15 3.35 -3.81 15.03
CA LEU A 15 2.87 -4.76 16.05
C LEU A 15 4.05 -5.62 16.52
N ASN A 16 4.18 -5.78 17.82
CA ASN A 16 5.15 -6.69 18.44
C ASN A 16 4.44 -7.68 19.34
N ILE A 17 4.99 -8.88 19.45
CA ILE A 17 4.53 -9.91 20.39
C ILE A 17 5.67 -10.16 21.38
N GLU A 18 5.45 -9.83 22.65
CA GLU A 18 6.36 -10.14 23.75
C GLU A 18 5.59 -10.86 24.85
N ASN A 19 6.10 -12.00 25.29
CA ASN A 19 5.45 -12.82 26.34
C ASN A 19 3.96 -13.11 26.05
N ASN A 20 3.62 -13.37 24.79
CA ASN A 20 2.24 -13.59 24.33
C ASN A 20 1.31 -12.37 24.49
N GLN A 21 1.86 -11.17 24.66
CA GLN A 21 1.12 -9.91 24.68
C GLN A 21 1.42 -9.08 23.43
N LEU A 22 0.36 -8.55 22.83
CA LEU A 22 0.47 -7.62 21.71
C LEU A 22 0.76 -6.22 22.21
N SER A 23 1.70 -5.53 21.55
CA SER A 23 2.02 -4.14 21.82
C SER A 23 2.23 -3.37 20.52
N LEU A 24 1.99 -2.05 20.55
CA LEU A 24 2.23 -1.16 19.43
C LEU A 24 3.50 -0.36 19.64
N GLN A 25 4.34 -0.32 18.63
CA GLN A 25 5.53 0.53 18.57
C GLN A 25 5.38 1.49 17.39
N VAL A 26 5.62 2.79 17.61
CA VAL A 26 5.61 3.76 16.52
C VAL A 26 6.67 3.40 15.48
N SER A 27 6.28 3.38 14.21
CA SER A 27 7.19 3.12 13.10
C SER A 27 8.01 4.38 12.80
N GLU A 28 9.33 4.25 12.75
CA GLU A 28 10.24 5.33 12.33
C GLU A 28 10.25 5.40 10.79
N GLY A 29 9.27 6.08 10.20
CA GLY A 29 9.19 6.23 8.74
C GLY A 29 8.78 7.64 8.33
N GLY A 30 9.34 8.14 7.21
CA GLY A 30 9.03 9.47 6.68
C GLY A 30 7.53 9.67 6.41
N LEU A 31 6.84 8.65 5.90
CA LEU A 31 5.40 8.70 5.67
C LEU A 31 4.61 8.79 6.99
N ALA A 32 4.97 7.97 7.98
CA ALA A 32 4.33 7.99 9.30
C ALA A 32 4.49 9.35 9.98
N THR A 33 5.66 9.95 9.87
CA THR A 33 5.94 11.29 10.43
C THR A 33 5.20 12.38 9.65
N GLY A 34 5.23 12.33 8.31
CA GLY A 34 4.64 13.35 7.44
C GLY A 34 3.10 13.39 7.51
N LEU A 35 2.45 12.25 7.62
CA LEU A 35 0.99 12.13 7.66
C LEU A 35 0.42 12.03 9.09
N GLY A 36 1.26 11.99 10.11
CA GLY A 36 0.85 11.79 11.50
C GLY A 36 -0.17 12.81 12.01
N SER A 37 -0.12 14.06 11.52
CA SER A 37 -1.09 15.10 11.86
C SER A 37 -2.43 14.95 11.11
N ILE A 38 -2.41 14.33 9.94
CA ILE A 38 -3.59 14.16 9.09
C ILE A 38 -4.42 12.96 9.56
N TYR A 39 -3.79 11.80 9.81
CA TYR A 39 -4.54 10.62 10.18
C TYR A 39 -5.14 10.71 11.60
N LYS A 40 -4.56 11.52 12.48
CA LYS A 40 -5.08 11.78 13.84
C LYS A 40 -6.26 12.75 13.88
N GLN A 41 -6.67 13.31 12.72
CA GLN A 41 -7.91 14.08 12.64
C GLN A 41 -9.11 13.15 12.75
N ASP A 42 -10.17 13.65 13.40
CA ASP A 42 -11.39 12.88 13.69
C ASP A 42 -11.95 12.17 12.46
N GLY A 43 -12.12 10.87 12.59
CA GLY A 43 -12.74 10.01 11.57
C GLY A 43 -11.82 9.48 10.49
N ASN A 44 -10.59 9.96 10.33
CA ASN A 44 -9.65 9.40 9.35
C ASN A 44 -9.17 7.99 9.76
N ILE A 45 -8.89 7.15 8.76
CA ILE A 45 -8.47 5.76 8.95
C ILE A 45 -7.17 5.54 8.17
N TRP A 46 -6.29 4.70 8.70
CA TRP A 46 -5.10 4.26 7.98
C TRP A 46 -5.09 2.74 7.81
N ILE A 47 -5.01 2.29 6.57
CA ILE A 47 -4.97 0.87 6.18
C ILE A 47 -3.55 0.49 5.80
N GLY A 48 -3.03 -0.63 6.34
CA GLY A 48 -1.69 -1.11 6.01
C GLY A 48 -1.31 -2.42 6.69
N TRP A 49 -0.18 -2.98 6.31
CA TRP A 49 0.39 -4.14 6.98
C TRP A 49 1.00 -3.74 8.33
N PRO A 50 0.69 -4.46 9.43
CA PRO A 50 1.17 -4.12 10.78
C PRO A 50 2.64 -4.53 11.04
N GLY A 51 3.38 -4.97 10.02
CA GLY A 51 4.81 -5.26 10.11
C GLY A 51 5.18 -6.64 10.68
N ILE A 52 4.20 -7.48 10.95
CA ILE A 52 4.38 -8.83 11.49
C ILE A 52 3.39 -9.80 10.83
N GLU A 53 3.80 -11.05 10.66
CA GLU A 53 2.89 -12.13 10.34
C GLU A 53 2.16 -12.62 11.60
N LEU A 54 0.87 -12.87 11.49
CA LEU A 54 0.05 -13.52 12.50
C LEU A 54 -0.64 -14.73 11.87
N GLU A 55 -0.36 -15.92 12.34
CA GLU A 55 -0.98 -17.14 11.83
C GLU A 55 -2.33 -17.43 12.50
N GLN A 56 -2.41 -17.23 13.82
CA GLN A 56 -3.56 -17.61 14.61
C GLN A 56 -4.69 -16.58 14.51
N GLN A 57 -5.92 -17.06 14.36
CA GLN A 57 -7.08 -16.19 14.17
C GLN A 57 -7.41 -15.35 15.42
N ASP A 58 -7.20 -15.89 16.61
CA ASP A 58 -7.38 -15.16 17.86
C ASP A 58 -6.39 -14.00 18.03
N GLN A 59 -5.14 -14.20 17.60
CA GLN A 59 -4.13 -13.12 17.54
C GLN A 59 -4.53 -12.04 16.54
N LYS A 60 -5.06 -12.41 15.37
CA LYS A 60 -5.55 -11.43 14.38
C LYS A 60 -6.70 -10.60 14.93
N ILE A 61 -7.65 -11.23 15.62
CA ILE A 61 -8.79 -10.54 16.26
C ILE A 61 -8.29 -9.56 17.33
N ALA A 62 -7.39 -10.02 18.21
CA ALA A 62 -6.81 -9.15 19.24
C ALA A 62 -6.01 -7.98 18.65
N ALA A 63 -5.23 -8.23 17.59
CA ALA A 63 -4.49 -7.19 16.87
C ALA A 63 -5.42 -6.16 16.21
N GLN A 64 -6.51 -6.62 15.57
CA GLN A 64 -7.51 -5.72 14.99
C GLN A 64 -8.15 -4.83 16.06
N ALA A 65 -8.53 -5.39 17.22
CA ALA A 65 -9.11 -4.61 18.30
C ALA A 65 -8.13 -3.54 18.83
N LEU A 66 -6.87 -3.91 19.05
CA LEU A 66 -5.84 -2.99 19.53
C LEU A 66 -5.54 -1.86 18.53
N LEU A 67 -5.46 -2.18 17.23
CA LEU A 67 -5.20 -1.20 16.17
C LEU A 67 -6.40 -0.28 15.93
N ALA A 68 -7.63 -0.79 16.10
CA ALA A 68 -8.84 0.00 15.93
C ALA A 68 -8.96 1.16 16.95
N GLU A 69 -8.38 1.03 18.15
CA GLU A 69 -8.30 2.13 19.13
C GLU A 69 -7.55 3.36 18.60
N GLU A 70 -6.63 3.14 17.63
CA GLU A 70 -5.83 4.17 16.98
C GLU A 70 -6.33 4.51 15.55
N ASN A 71 -7.52 4.09 15.16
CA ASN A 71 -8.08 4.22 13.79
C ASN A 71 -7.20 3.55 12.72
N LEU A 72 -6.52 2.47 13.07
CA LEU A 72 -5.66 1.70 12.17
C LEU A 72 -6.35 0.38 11.78
N VAL A 73 -6.27 0.04 10.49
CA VAL A 73 -6.88 -1.17 9.94
C VAL A 73 -5.79 -2.05 9.31
N PRO A 74 -5.54 -3.25 9.87
CA PRO A 74 -4.48 -4.11 9.38
C PRO A 74 -4.88 -4.88 8.13
N VAL A 75 -3.97 -4.95 7.16
CA VAL A 75 -3.95 -5.97 6.10
C VAL A 75 -2.91 -7.01 6.48
N PHE A 76 -3.37 -8.18 6.92
CA PHE A 76 -2.46 -9.25 7.34
C PHE A 76 -1.88 -9.96 6.12
N LEU A 77 -0.55 -10.07 6.08
CA LEU A 77 0.20 -10.77 5.05
C LEU A 77 0.84 -12.02 5.63
N SER A 78 0.82 -13.11 4.86
CA SER A 78 1.58 -14.31 5.14
C SER A 78 3.06 -14.11 4.80
N GLU A 79 3.94 -14.98 5.33
CA GLU A 79 5.36 -14.97 5.01
C GLU A 79 5.62 -15.03 3.50
N GLN A 80 4.88 -15.87 2.77
CA GLN A 80 5.00 -15.96 1.32
C GLN A 80 4.59 -14.67 0.60
N GLU A 81 3.56 -13.98 1.08
CA GLU A 81 3.15 -12.69 0.53
C GLU A 81 4.20 -11.62 0.83
N ILE A 82 4.78 -11.61 2.02
CA ILE A 82 5.88 -10.69 2.36
C ILE A 82 7.07 -10.94 1.43
N GLN A 83 7.52 -12.19 1.29
CA GLN A 83 8.66 -12.55 0.47
C GLN A 83 8.44 -12.24 -1.02
N LYS A 84 7.24 -12.53 -1.58
CA LYS A 84 7.04 -12.43 -3.02
C LYS A 84 6.47 -11.09 -3.50
N TYR A 85 5.58 -10.48 -2.71
CA TYR A 85 5.01 -9.17 -3.02
C TYR A 85 5.95 -8.05 -2.61
N TYR A 86 6.40 -8.04 -1.31
CA TYR A 86 7.15 -6.90 -0.79
C TYR A 86 8.65 -7.03 -1.11
N GLU A 87 9.31 -8.11 -0.69
CA GLU A 87 10.74 -8.31 -0.97
C GLU A 87 10.98 -8.59 -2.46
N GLY A 88 10.16 -9.45 -3.08
CA GLY A 88 10.25 -9.81 -4.49
C GLY A 88 9.80 -8.68 -5.41
N PHE A 89 8.50 -8.61 -5.75
CA PHE A 89 8.06 -7.68 -6.81
C PHE A 89 8.33 -6.21 -6.48
N SER A 90 8.07 -5.78 -5.26
CA SER A 90 8.27 -4.37 -4.90
C SER A 90 9.76 -4.01 -4.86
N ASN A 91 10.59 -4.79 -4.15
CA ASN A 91 11.98 -4.40 -3.88
C ASN A 91 13.00 -4.98 -4.87
N GLU A 92 12.74 -6.15 -5.49
CA GLU A 92 13.64 -6.75 -6.49
C GLU A 92 13.25 -6.44 -7.94
N VAL A 93 12.03 -5.91 -8.20
CA VAL A 93 11.60 -5.49 -9.54
C VAL A 93 11.39 -3.99 -9.62
N LEU A 94 10.37 -3.47 -8.92
CA LEU A 94 9.99 -2.06 -9.07
C LEU A 94 11.06 -1.11 -8.55
N TRP A 95 11.58 -1.35 -7.35
CA TRP A 95 12.59 -0.47 -6.75
C TRP A 95 13.82 -0.26 -7.64
N PRO A 96 14.53 -1.30 -8.12
CA PRO A 96 15.71 -1.08 -8.96
C PRO A 96 15.36 -0.47 -10.32
N VAL A 97 14.24 -0.85 -10.95
CA VAL A 97 13.84 -0.25 -12.22
C VAL A 97 13.53 1.24 -12.05
N PHE A 98 12.80 1.61 -11.01
CA PHE A 98 12.42 3.01 -10.75
C PHE A 98 13.62 3.88 -10.35
N HIS A 99 14.69 3.27 -9.81
CA HIS A 99 15.96 3.97 -9.51
C HIS A 99 17.01 3.84 -10.62
N TYR A 100 16.61 3.50 -11.85
CA TYR A 100 17.50 3.41 -13.01
C TYR A 100 18.60 2.35 -12.87
N MET A 101 18.35 1.28 -12.13
CA MET A 101 19.23 0.14 -11.92
C MET A 101 18.61 -1.19 -12.43
N PRO A 102 18.10 -1.25 -13.68
CA PRO A 102 17.32 -2.40 -14.18
C PRO A 102 18.10 -3.71 -14.24
N THR A 103 19.44 -3.66 -14.21
CA THR A 103 20.29 -4.85 -14.20
C THR A 103 20.17 -5.69 -12.92
N TYR A 104 19.61 -5.13 -11.86
CA TYR A 104 19.34 -5.84 -10.61
C TYR A 104 17.91 -6.40 -10.55
N ALA A 105 17.06 -6.08 -11.54
CA ALA A 105 15.65 -6.49 -11.49
C ALA A 105 15.47 -7.98 -11.83
N LEU A 106 14.67 -8.68 -11.02
CA LEU A 106 14.34 -10.11 -11.18
C LEU A 106 12.88 -10.28 -11.60
N PHE A 107 12.62 -10.44 -12.91
CA PHE A 107 11.27 -10.52 -13.47
C PHE A 107 10.64 -11.91 -13.31
N GLU A 108 10.20 -12.26 -12.10
CA GLU A 108 9.55 -13.53 -11.80
C GLU A 108 8.02 -13.42 -11.90
N LYS A 109 7.39 -14.35 -12.67
CA LYS A 109 5.93 -14.39 -12.83
C LYS A 109 5.20 -14.61 -11.50
N GLU A 110 5.81 -15.35 -10.61
CA GLU A 110 5.26 -15.63 -9.30
C GLU A 110 5.20 -14.35 -8.44
N TYR A 111 6.25 -13.53 -8.47
CA TYR A 111 6.26 -12.22 -7.78
C TYR A 111 5.11 -11.33 -8.24
N TRP A 112 4.87 -11.29 -9.55
CA TRP A 112 3.74 -10.56 -10.11
C TRP A 112 2.38 -11.09 -9.65
N ALA A 113 2.20 -12.41 -9.57
CA ALA A 113 0.96 -13.01 -9.10
C ALA A 113 0.65 -12.60 -7.65
N TYR A 114 1.66 -12.62 -6.77
CA TYR A 114 1.52 -12.16 -5.39
C TYR A 114 1.30 -10.65 -5.29
N TYR A 115 1.95 -9.87 -6.14
CA TYR A 115 1.72 -8.42 -6.19
C TYR A 115 0.26 -8.09 -6.49
N LYS A 116 -0.35 -8.78 -7.43
CA LYS A 116 -1.77 -8.62 -7.73
C LYS A 116 -2.65 -9.04 -6.55
N SER A 117 -2.44 -10.24 -6.02
CA SER A 117 -3.29 -10.76 -4.95
C SER A 117 -3.23 -9.93 -3.67
N VAL A 118 -2.07 -9.35 -3.34
CA VAL A 118 -1.94 -8.45 -2.19
C VAL A 118 -2.63 -7.11 -2.45
N ASN A 119 -2.51 -6.52 -3.65
CA ASN A 119 -3.28 -5.33 -4.01
C ASN A 119 -4.80 -5.58 -3.93
N GLU A 120 -5.28 -6.78 -4.30
CA GLU A 120 -6.68 -7.20 -4.12
C GLU A 120 -7.08 -7.27 -2.64
N LYS A 121 -6.22 -7.78 -1.76
CA LYS A 121 -6.47 -7.75 -0.29
C LYS A 121 -6.62 -6.32 0.25
N PHE A 122 -5.79 -5.39 -0.21
CA PHE A 122 -5.92 -3.97 0.16
C PHE A 122 -7.23 -3.38 -0.34
N ARG A 123 -7.64 -3.67 -1.60
CA ARG A 123 -8.96 -3.30 -2.12
C ARG A 123 -10.08 -3.82 -1.21
N ASP A 124 -10.06 -5.09 -0.85
CA ASP A 124 -11.13 -5.70 -0.05
C ASP A 124 -11.22 -5.08 1.35
N ALA A 125 -10.08 -4.72 1.96
CA ALA A 125 -10.06 -3.99 3.21
C ALA A 125 -10.69 -2.58 3.08
N ILE A 126 -10.44 -1.87 1.98
CA ILE A 126 -11.03 -0.55 1.71
C ILE A 126 -12.53 -0.67 1.48
N LEU A 127 -12.98 -1.64 0.66
CA LEU A 127 -14.38 -1.82 0.32
C LEU A 127 -15.25 -2.16 1.55
N GLY A 128 -14.68 -2.74 2.59
CA GLY A 128 -15.34 -2.98 3.87
C GLY A 128 -15.58 -1.72 4.72
N LEU A 129 -14.99 -0.56 4.34
CA LEU A 129 -14.95 0.63 5.20
C LEU A 129 -15.37 1.93 4.50
N ILE A 130 -15.28 1.95 3.17
CA ILE A 130 -15.58 3.15 2.38
C ILE A 130 -17.07 3.49 2.43
N GLU A 131 -17.36 4.78 2.60
CA GLU A 131 -18.69 5.35 2.54
C GLU A 131 -18.76 6.43 1.44
N PRO A 132 -19.98 6.76 0.93
CA PRO A 132 -20.15 7.83 -0.05
C PRO A 132 -19.58 9.17 0.43
N GLY A 133 -18.70 9.76 -0.38
CA GLY A 133 -18.03 11.03 -0.10
C GLY A 133 -16.66 10.90 0.55
N ASP A 134 -16.23 9.70 0.95
CA ASP A 134 -14.89 9.47 1.45
C ASP A 134 -13.83 9.68 0.37
N THR A 135 -12.62 10.06 0.79
CA THR A 135 -11.45 10.15 -0.08
C THR A 135 -10.47 9.03 0.26
N ILE A 136 -10.05 8.27 -0.73
CA ILE A 136 -9.02 7.24 -0.60
C ILE A 136 -7.69 7.83 -1.06
N TRP A 137 -6.69 7.84 -0.17
CA TRP A 137 -5.36 8.36 -0.48
C TRP A 137 -4.32 7.25 -0.40
N ILE A 138 -3.92 6.75 -1.56
CA ILE A 138 -3.04 5.59 -1.73
C ILE A 138 -1.60 6.07 -1.89
N HIS A 139 -0.67 5.38 -1.24
CA HIS A 139 0.74 5.73 -1.23
C HIS A 139 1.63 4.61 -1.75
N ASP A 140 2.50 5.01 -2.70
CA ASP A 140 3.74 4.38 -3.09
C ASP A 140 3.63 3.13 -3.98
N TYR A 141 4.79 2.73 -4.51
CA TYR A 141 4.97 1.74 -5.58
C TYR A 141 4.52 0.31 -5.25
N GLN A 142 4.26 0.01 -4.00
CA GLN A 142 3.72 -1.29 -3.61
C GLN A 142 2.25 -1.46 -4.02
N LEU A 143 1.54 -0.36 -4.29
CA LEU A 143 0.08 -0.35 -4.47
C LEU A 143 -0.35 0.24 -5.82
N LEU A 144 0.47 0.09 -6.88
CA LEU A 144 0.22 0.69 -8.20
C LEU A 144 -1.05 0.17 -8.90
N LEU A 145 -1.53 -1.04 -8.55
CA LEU A 145 -2.75 -1.60 -9.12
C LEU A 145 -4.02 -1.16 -8.38
N LEU A 146 -3.86 -0.74 -7.14
CA LEU A 146 -4.97 -0.53 -6.21
C LEU A 146 -5.98 0.52 -6.68
N PRO A 147 -5.58 1.67 -7.28
CA PRO A 147 -6.56 2.66 -7.74
C PRO A 147 -7.57 2.09 -8.73
N GLN A 148 -7.13 1.35 -9.76
CA GLN A 148 -8.04 0.75 -10.74
C GLN A 148 -8.88 -0.37 -10.13
N LEU A 149 -8.31 -1.21 -9.26
CA LEU A 149 -9.05 -2.27 -8.57
C LEU A 149 -10.22 -1.72 -7.75
N ILE A 150 -10.06 -0.54 -7.15
CA ILE A 150 -11.16 0.14 -6.44
C ILE A 150 -12.14 0.75 -7.43
N ARG A 151 -11.67 1.43 -8.47
CA ARG A 151 -12.49 2.07 -9.50
C ARG A 151 -13.43 1.10 -10.19
N ASP A 152 -12.97 -0.13 -10.46
CA ASP A 152 -13.77 -1.19 -11.09
C ASP A 152 -15.00 -1.59 -10.25
N VAL A 153 -14.92 -1.48 -8.92
CA VAL A 153 -16.00 -1.87 -8.00
C VAL A 153 -16.78 -0.64 -7.51
N THR A 154 -16.12 0.49 -7.36
CA THR A 154 -16.71 1.75 -6.87
C THR A 154 -16.38 2.88 -7.85
N PRO A 155 -17.14 3.00 -8.95
CA PRO A 155 -16.86 3.96 -10.03
C PRO A 155 -16.82 5.42 -9.60
N ASP A 156 -17.58 5.79 -8.57
CA ASP A 156 -17.70 7.17 -8.06
C ASP A 156 -16.74 7.47 -6.89
N ALA A 157 -15.83 6.56 -6.53
CA ALA A 157 -14.87 6.79 -5.45
C ALA A 157 -13.93 7.97 -5.78
N THR A 158 -13.62 8.80 -4.80
CA THR A 158 -12.57 9.82 -4.91
C THR A 158 -11.23 9.19 -4.53
N ILE A 159 -10.32 9.06 -5.49
CA ILE A 159 -9.06 8.34 -5.33
C ILE A 159 -7.88 9.24 -5.67
N ALA A 160 -6.99 9.45 -4.70
CA ALA A 160 -5.69 10.07 -4.91
C ALA A 160 -4.58 9.02 -4.74
N PHE A 161 -3.57 9.10 -5.58
CA PHE A 161 -2.37 8.25 -5.52
C PHE A 161 -1.12 9.12 -5.42
N PHE A 162 -0.17 8.78 -4.55
CA PHE A 162 1.10 9.49 -4.43
C PHE A 162 2.29 8.53 -4.52
N GLN A 163 3.17 8.78 -5.51
CA GLN A 163 4.41 8.03 -5.73
C GLN A 163 5.55 8.67 -4.95
N HIS A 164 6.15 7.91 -4.02
CA HIS A 164 7.22 8.42 -3.14
C HIS A 164 8.63 8.16 -3.65
N ILE A 165 8.81 7.30 -4.64
CA ILE A 165 10.09 7.07 -5.30
C ILE A 165 10.05 7.65 -6.72
N PRO A 166 11.19 7.86 -7.38
CA PRO A 166 11.22 8.34 -8.76
C PRO A 166 10.34 7.51 -9.69
N PHE A 167 9.79 8.13 -10.74
CA PHE A 167 9.14 7.40 -11.81
C PHE A 167 10.07 7.36 -13.03
N PRO A 168 10.42 6.17 -13.56
CA PRO A 168 11.43 6.05 -14.58
C PRO A 168 10.94 6.56 -15.95
N SER A 169 11.87 6.99 -16.79
CA SER A 169 11.58 7.30 -18.19
C SER A 169 11.01 6.09 -18.92
N PHE A 170 10.31 6.36 -20.04
CA PHE A 170 9.70 5.28 -20.84
C PHE A 170 10.71 4.19 -21.25
N GLU A 171 11.94 4.56 -21.59
CA GLU A 171 12.99 3.62 -22.02
C GLU A 171 13.33 2.61 -20.93
N ILE A 172 13.28 2.99 -19.67
CA ILE A 172 13.53 2.13 -18.53
C ILE A 172 12.26 1.40 -18.12
N PHE A 173 11.13 2.11 -18.00
CA PHE A 173 9.85 1.53 -17.61
C PHE A 173 9.38 0.41 -18.54
N ARG A 174 9.64 0.56 -19.87
CA ARG A 174 9.28 -0.46 -20.87
C ARG A 174 9.92 -1.83 -20.65
N LEU A 175 10.96 -1.94 -19.83
CA LEU A 175 11.61 -3.20 -19.48
C LEU A 175 10.72 -4.08 -18.58
N ILE A 176 9.78 -3.50 -17.85
CA ILE A 176 8.85 -4.23 -17.00
C ILE A 176 7.83 -4.97 -17.90
N PRO A 177 7.74 -6.30 -17.83
CA PRO A 177 6.79 -7.07 -18.64
C PRO A 177 5.33 -6.65 -18.43
N TRP A 178 4.97 -6.28 -17.21
CA TRP A 178 3.59 -5.92 -16.79
C TRP A 178 3.33 -4.41 -16.75
N ARG A 179 4.10 -3.63 -17.50
CA ARG A 179 4.01 -2.16 -17.53
C ARG A 179 2.62 -1.63 -17.89
N SER A 180 1.91 -2.33 -18.78
CA SER A 180 0.57 -1.90 -19.23
C SER A 180 -0.44 -2.03 -18.10
N GLU A 181 -0.40 -3.12 -17.35
CA GLU A 181 -1.25 -3.35 -16.19
C GLU A 181 -0.93 -2.38 -15.04
N ILE A 182 0.36 -2.06 -14.84
CA ILE A 182 0.79 -1.09 -13.83
C ILE A 182 0.25 0.31 -14.16
N ILE A 183 0.42 0.78 -15.40
CA ILE A 183 -0.12 2.09 -15.81
C ILE A 183 -1.64 2.11 -15.73
N ALA A 184 -2.32 1.07 -16.22
CA ALA A 184 -3.77 0.97 -16.10
C ALA A 184 -4.22 1.02 -14.64
N GLY A 185 -3.47 0.36 -13.74
CA GLY A 185 -3.71 0.39 -12.30
C GLY A 185 -3.66 1.80 -11.73
N MET A 186 -2.60 2.55 -12.01
CA MET A 186 -2.41 3.92 -11.55
C MET A 186 -3.48 4.88 -12.09
N LEU A 187 -3.89 4.71 -13.35
CA LEU A 187 -4.86 5.59 -14.04
C LEU A 187 -6.29 5.44 -13.50
N GLY A 188 -6.56 4.51 -12.59
CA GLY A 188 -7.80 4.47 -11.81
C GLY A 188 -7.95 5.61 -10.80
N ALA A 189 -6.87 6.34 -10.49
CA ALA A 189 -6.90 7.49 -9.60
C ALA A 189 -7.40 8.75 -10.32
N ASP A 190 -8.07 9.64 -9.57
CA ASP A 190 -8.48 10.98 -10.02
C ASP A 190 -7.32 11.97 -9.99
N LEU A 191 -6.36 11.76 -9.08
CA LEU A 191 -5.17 12.56 -8.90
C LEU A 191 -3.96 11.66 -8.67
N ILE A 192 -2.88 11.90 -9.43
CA ILE A 192 -1.59 11.24 -9.24
C ILE A 192 -0.55 12.30 -8.90
N GLY A 193 0.09 12.17 -7.73
CA GLY A 193 1.13 13.06 -7.24
C GLY A 193 2.52 12.42 -7.27
N PHE A 194 3.54 13.24 -7.47
CA PHE A 194 4.97 12.88 -7.45
C PHE A 194 5.75 13.91 -6.64
N HIS A 195 6.98 13.57 -6.25
CA HIS A 195 7.83 14.51 -5.51
C HIS A 195 8.39 15.64 -6.37
N THR A 196 8.75 15.35 -7.62
CA THR A 196 9.41 16.31 -8.49
C THR A 196 8.71 16.46 -9.83
N TYR A 197 8.95 17.59 -10.49
CA TYR A 197 8.42 17.83 -11.82
C TYR A 197 8.99 16.87 -12.86
N ASP A 198 10.23 16.41 -12.67
CA ASP A 198 10.87 15.47 -13.60
C ASP A 198 10.23 14.08 -13.55
N ASP A 199 9.64 13.68 -12.42
CA ASP A 199 8.90 12.43 -12.29
C ASP A 199 7.54 12.45 -13.02
N VAL A 200 7.01 13.64 -13.31
CA VAL A 200 5.72 13.83 -14.00
C VAL A 200 5.86 13.79 -15.53
N ARG A 201 7.04 14.08 -16.06
CA ARG A 201 7.31 14.20 -17.51
C ARG A 201 7.55 12.86 -18.18
#